data_19a216e4ccec05b26b6d162fb8bcf956
#
_entry.id   19a216e4ccec05b26b6d162fb8bcf956
#
_cell.length_a   1.000
_cell.length_b   1.000
_cell.length_c   1.000
_cell.angle_alpha   90.00
_cell.angle_beta   90.00
_cell.angle_gamma   90.00
#
_symmetry.space_group_name_H-M   'P 1'
#
loop_
_entity.id
_entity.type
_entity.pdbx_description
1 polymer ?
#
loop_
_entity_poly.entity_id
_entity_poly.type
_entity_poly.pdbx_seq_one_letter_code
_entity_poly.pdbx_strand_id
1 'polypeptide(L)' 'MMIVFHVCSYKKLQRYVKTGGIMPPVRAWENIEQAERMSKSTGRRIILRLKFPGDAPKLEGHFNQARVLNTRYDLGCI' A
#
# COMPACT_ATOMS: atom_id res chain seq x y z
N MET A 1 -8.59 -6.36 -11.53
CA MET A 1 -7.98 -5.78 -10.32
C MET A 1 -6.73 -6.53 -9.93
N MET A 2 -5.74 -5.82 -9.43
CA MET A 2 -4.53 -6.46 -8.95
C MET A 2 -4.44 -6.40 -7.43
N ILE A 3 -3.88 -7.44 -6.83
CA ILE A 3 -3.60 -7.46 -5.40
C ILE A 3 -2.23 -6.84 -5.20
N VAL A 4 -2.15 -5.88 -4.27
CA VAL A 4 -0.91 -5.20 -3.92
C VAL A 4 -0.76 -5.14 -2.40
N PHE A 5 0.45 -4.81 -1.95
CA PHE A 5 0.79 -4.85 -0.53
C PHE A 5 1.36 -3.49 -0.10
N HIS A 6 0.65 -2.83 0.79
CA HIS A 6 1.00 -1.51 1.30
C HIS A 6 1.64 -1.65 2.66
N VAL A 7 2.86 -1.13 2.80
CA VAL A 7 3.62 -1.19 4.05
C VAL A 7 3.42 0.10 4.83
N CYS A 8 3.02 -0.02 6.09
CA CYS A 8 2.81 1.14 6.93
C CYS A 8 3.15 0.84 8.38
N SER A 9 3.26 1.91 9.19
CA SER A 9 3.43 1.77 10.63
C SER A 9 2.10 1.49 11.31
N TYR A 10 2.15 0.98 12.54
CA TYR A 10 0.95 0.78 13.34
C TYR A 10 0.19 2.09 13.57
N LYS A 11 0.93 3.17 13.79
CA LYS A 11 0.35 4.50 13.98
C LYS A 11 -0.43 4.95 12.74
N LYS A 12 0.11 4.69 11.55
CA LYS A 12 -0.59 5.01 10.30
C LYS A 12 -1.81 4.14 10.10
N LEU A 13 -1.73 2.86 10.46
CA LEU A 13 -2.88 1.96 10.40
C LEU A 13 -4.04 2.49 11.25
N GLN A 14 -3.75 2.96 12.47
CA GLN A 14 -4.77 3.54 13.32
C GLN A 14 -5.44 4.74 12.66
N ARG A 15 -4.66 5.59 11.99
CA ARG A 15 -5.18 6.75 11.26
C ARG A 15 -6.08 6.30 10.10
N TYR A 16 -5.67 5.28 9.35
CA TYR A 16 -6.46 4.76 8.24
C TYR A 16 -7.81 4.23 8.72
N VAL A 17 -7.81 3.48 9.81
CA VAL A 17 -9.06 2.96 10.39
C VAL A 17 -9.96 4.09 10.86
N LYS A 18 -9.38 5.09 11.51
CA LYS A 18 -10.12 6.23 12.04
C LYS A 18 -10.78 7.06 10.92
N THR A 19 -10.08 7.25 9.81
CA THR A 19 -10.58 8.07 8.70
C THR A 19 -11.31 7.25 7.63
N GLY A 20 -11.24 5.93 7.70
CA GLY A 20 -11.89 5.04 6.74
C GLY A 20 -11.18 4.92 5.41
N GLY A 21 -9.94 5.37 5.29
CA GLY A 21 -9.23 5.29 4.04
C GLY A 21 -7.77 5.70 4.12
N ILE A 22 -7.09 5.57 2.98
CA ILE A 22 -5.69 5.94 2.82
C ILE A 22 -5.61 7.10 1.85
N MET A 23 -4.99 8.20 2.28
CA MET A 23 -4.86 9.40 1.44
C MET A 23 -3.80 9.19 0.36
N PRO A 24 -4.03 9.76 -0.85
CA PRO A 24 -3.07 9.64 -1.94
C PRO A 24 -1.81 10.46 -1.66
N PRO A 25 -0.69 10.09 -2.27
CA PRO A 25 -0.49 8.91 -3.11
C PRO A 25 -0.38 7.63 -2.29
N VAL A 26 -1.09 6.60 -2.70
CA VAL A 26 -1.06 5.29 -2.03
C VAL A 26 -0.09 4.40 -2.78
N ARG A 27 1.03 4.09 -2.15
CA ARG A 27 2.10 3.27 -2.74
C ARG A 27 2.02 1.85 -2.21
N ALA A 28 2.19 0.89 -3.10
CA ALA A 28 2.10 -0.51 -2.71
C ALA A 28 2.95 -1.38 -3.64
N TRP A 29 3.32 -2.56 -3.17
CA TRP A 29 4.12 -3.52 -3.91
C TRP A 29 3.23 -4.60 -4.53
N GLU A 30 3.57 -5.03 -5.75
CA GLU A 30 2.87 -6.14 -6.40
C GLU A 30 3.26 -7.48 -5.80
N ASN A 31 4.40 -7.55 -5.12
CA ASN A 31 4.99 -8.78 -4.58
C ASN A 31 5.13 -8.68 -3.07
N ILE A 32 4.61 -9.70 -2.37
CA ILE A 32 4.68 -9.73 -0.89
C ILE A 32 6.12 -9.75 -0.38
N GLU A 33 7.03 -10.37 -1.10
CA GLU A 33 8.45 -10.45 -0.68
C GLU A 33 9.08 -9.06 -0.65
N GLN A 34 8.77 -8.21 -1.62
CA GLN A 34 9.27 -6.83 -1.64
C GLN A 34 8.67 -6.02 -0.49
N ALA A 35 7.39 -6.22 -0.21
CA ALA A 35 6.74 -5.57 0.93
C ALA A 35 7.39 -6.00 2.25
N GLU A 36 7.69 -7.26 2.40
CA GLU A 36 8.37 -7.78 3.60
C GLU A 36 9.77 -7.19 3.75
N ARG A 37 10.53 -7.06 2.67
CA ARG A 37 11.86 -6.43 2.68
C ARG A 37 11.75 -4.98 3.12
N MET A 38 10.80 -4.24 2.57
CA MET A 38 10.59 -2.86 2.96
C MET A 38 10.17 -2.74 4.41
N SER A 39 9.31 -3.63 4.87
CA SER A 39 8.90 -3.69 6.26
C SER A 39 10.11 -3.83 7.19
N LYS A 40 10.99 -4.76 6.88
CA LYS A 40 12.21 -4.98 7.68
C LYS A 40 13.16 -3.79 7.64
N SER A 41 13.37 -3.19 6.47
CA SER A 41 14.33 -2.10 6.31
C SER A 41 13.87 -0.79 6.93
N THR A 42 12.55 -0.56 6.99
CA THR A 42 11.98 0.69 7.52
C THR A 42 11.46 0.56 8.94
N GLY A 43 11.36 -0.64 9.48
CA GLY A 43 10.74 -0.89 10.78
C GLY A 43 9.23 -0.76 10.80
N ARG A 44 8.61 -0.57 9.66
CA ARG A 44 7.14 -0.51 9.53
C ARG A 44 6.62 -1.94 9.46
N ARG A 45 5.84 -2.33 10.45
CA ARG A 45 5.49 -3.75 10.65
C ARG A 45 4.15 -4.18 10.08
N ILE A 46 3.39 -3.25 9.53
CA ILE A 46 2.06 -3.55 9.01
C ILE A 46 2.13 -3.66 7.49
N ILE A 47 1.59 -4.75 6.97
CA ILE A 47 1.44 -4.96 5.52
C ILE A 47 -0.05 -5.15 5.26
N LEU A 48 -0.63 -4.23 4.49
CA LEU A 48 -2.03 -4.28 4.13
C LEU A 48 -2.19 -4.83 2.72
N ARG A 49 -3.06 -5.81 2.58
CA ARG A 49 -3.41 -6.36 1.28
C ARG A 49 -4.52 -5.52 0.68
N LEU A 50 -4.22 -4.85 -0.42
CA LEU A 50 -5.14 -3.94 -1.08
C LEU A 50 -5.46 -4.42 -2.49
N LYS A 51 -6.54 -3.89 -3.05
CA LYS A 51 -6.92 -4.15 -4.44
C LYS A 51 -6.83 -2.84 -5.22
N PHE A 52 -5.88 -2.77 -6.15
CA PHE A 52 -5.72 -1.63 -7.03
C PHE A 52 -6.36 -1.92 -8.38
N PRO A 53 -6.76 -0.87 -9.13
CA PRO A 53 -7.13 -1.04 -10.54
C PRO A 53 -5.99 -1.65 -11.32
N GLY A 54 -6.30 -2.47 -12.33
CA GLY A 54 -5.28 -3.12 -13.12
C GLY A 54 -4.39 -2.16 -13.91
N ASP A 55 -4.85 -0.93 -14.11
CA ASP A 55 -4.12 0.13 -14.81
C ASP A 55 -3.41 1.11 -13.88
N ALA A 56 -3.30 0.80 -12.59
CA ALA A 56 -2.61 1.66 -11.65
C ALA A 56 -1.17 1.92 -12.12
N PRO A 57 -0.70 3.20 -12.11
CA PRO A 57 0.64 3.52 -12.59
C PRO A 57 1.73 2.81 -11.82
N LYS A 58 2.80 2.47 -12.51
CA LYS A 58 3.99 1.91 -11.90
C LYS A 58 4.88 3.03 -11.36
N LEU A 59 5.53 2.76 -10.23
CA LEU A 59 6.57 3.63 -9.70
C LEU A 59 7.91 3.24 -10.31
N GLU A 60 8.61 4.22 -10.87
CA GLU A 60 9.92 3.99 -11.45
C GLU A 60 10.95 3.65 -10.37
N GLY A 61 11.92 2.83 -10.73
CA GLY A 61 13.05 2.53 -9.86
C GLY A 61 12.78 1.54 -8.74
N HIS A 62 11.61 0.89 -8.74
CA HIS A 62 11.23 -0.08 -7.71
C HIS A 62 11.10 -1.48 -8.31
N PHE A 63 12.07 -1.88 -9.13
CA PHE A 63 12.10 -3.18 -9.82
C PHE A 63 10.84 -3.45 -10.65
N ASN A 64 10.13 -2.39 -11.06
CA ASN A 64 8.84 -2.46 -11.75
C ASN A 64 7.76 -3.24 -10.97
N GLN A 65 7.90 -3.32 -9.66
CA GLN A 65 6.98 -4.08 -8.81
C GLN A 65 6.18 -3.20 -7.85
N ALA A 66 6.34 -1.89 -7.92
CA ALA A 66 5.58 -0.95 -7.10
C ALA A 66 4.54 -0.22 -7.94
N ARG A 67 3.38 0.00 -7.35
CA ARG A 67 2.28 0.72 -7.96
C ARG A 67 1.86 1.89 -7.09
N VAL A 68 1.25 2.89 -7.71
CA VAL A 68 0.75 4.05 -6.98
C VAL A 68 -0.70 4.30 -7.38
N LEU A 69 -1.51 4.63 -6.38
CA LEU A 69 -2.88 5.08 -6.58
C LEU A 69 -2.94 6.56 -6.23
N ASN A 70 -3.36 7.39 -7.19
CA ASN A 70 -3.36 8.84 -7.02
C ASN A 70 -4.69 9.38 -6.50
N THR A 71 -5.58 8.49 -6.07
CA THR A 71 -6.84 8.82 -5.43
C THR A 71 -6.90 8.17 -4.07
N ARG A 72 -7.80 8.65 -3.20
CA ARG A 72 -7.99 8.07 -1.87
C ARG A 72 -8.40 6.61 -2.00
N TYR A 73 -7.74 5.73 -1.24
CA TYR A 73 -8.13 4.32 -1.15
C TYR A 73 -9.16 4.17 -0.03
N ASP A 74 -10.35 3.75 -0.40
CA ASP A 74 -11.45 3.60 0.53
C ASP A 74 -11.39 2.22 1.16
N LEU A 75 -11.32 2.17 2.49
CA LEU A 75 -11.27 0.89 3.22
C LEU A 75 -12.67 0.28 3.40
N GLY A 76 -13.69 1.01 3.02
CA GLY A 76 -15.05 0.57 3.18
C GLY A 76 -15.53 0.62 4.63
N CYS A 77 -16.77 0.19 4.82
CA CYS A 77 -17.34 0.04 6.16
C CYS A 77 -16.96 -1.34 6.68
N ILE A 78 -16.04 -1.36 7.61
CA ILE A 78 -15.68 -2.58 8.29
C ILE A 78 -16.48 -2.62 9.61
#